data_96ee3fd8152f4bc43d4f4ed6424a90f6
#
_entry.id   96ee3fd8152f4bc43d4f4ed6424a90f6
#
_cell.length_a   1.000
_cell.length_b   1.000
_cell.length_c   1.000
_cell.angle_alpha   90.00
_cell.angle_beta   90.00
_cell.angle_gamma   90.00
#
_symmetry.space_group_name_H-M   'P 1'
#
loop_
_entity.id
_entity.type
_entity.pdbx_description
1 polymer ?
#
loop_
_entity_poly.entity_id
_entity_poly.type
_entity_poly.pdbx_seq_one_letter_code
_entity_poly.pdbx_strand_id
1 'polypeptide(L)'
;MLRSVSPQARLLLGISFLTTFAESLLVPMYAAFTEKVGGSILDAGIAFAVFSMATGGVIALIGTRSWFQRHIHACLVVGFLVSATCDVSYVFVQNKWQLFGAQVVAGLATGLIEPAWDAIFTEDIEQHASAKHWSIWAGGTHLIAGAASLVGGVVVAYFSFSALFLAMATIDATAMIVAWRGIRSSEA
;
A
#
# COMPACT_ATOMS: atom_id res chain seq x y z
N MET A 1 -16.15 -11.76 -16.75
CA MET A 1 -15.64 -12.31 -15.48
C MET A 1 -15.93 -11.39 -14.28
N LEU A 2 -15.84 -10.06 -14.42
CA LEU A 2 -16.11 -9.05 -13.37
C LEU A 2 -17.60 -8.67 -13.19
N ARG A 3 -18.50 -9.12 -14.05
CA ARG A 3 -19.94 -8.75 -14.01
C ARG A 3 -20.70 -9.33 -12.81
N SER A 4 -20.14 -10.32 -12.11
CA SER A 4 -20.74 -10.93 -10.92
C SER A 4 -20.15 -10.41 -9.61
N VAL A 5 -19.30 -9.39 -9.67
CA VAL A 5 -18.65 -8.74 -8.51
C VAL A 5 -19.44 -7.48 -8.20
N SER A 6 -19.71 -7.21 -6.93
CA SER A 6 -20.43 -6.00 -6.50
C SER A 6 -19.71 -4.72 -6.97
N PRO A 7 -20.40 -3.58 -7.10
CA PRO A 7 -19.72 -2.31 -7.39
C PRO A 7 -18.66 -1.95 -6.35
N GLN A 8 -18.92 -2.24 -5.07
CA GLN A 8 -18.01 -1.96 -3.97
C GLN A 8 -16.77 -2.85 -4.03
N ALA A 9 -16.93 -4.18 -4.24
CA ALA A 9 -15.79 -5.07 -4.41
C ALA A 9 -14.93 -4.71 -5.64
N ARG A 10 -15.56 -4.26 -6.74
CA ARG A 10 -14.78 -3.77 -7.91
C ARG A 10 -13.96 -2.54 -7.60
N LEU A 11 -14.50 -1.62 -6.81
CA LEU A 11 -13.78 -0.43 -6.35
C LEU A 11 -12.59 -0.83 -5.48
N LEU A 12 -12.80 -1.70 -4.49
CA LEU A 12 -11.78 -2.19 -3.58
C LEU A 12 -10.67 -2.96 -4.31
N LEU A 13 -11.04 -3.83 -5.27
CA LEU A 13 -10.07 -4.51 -6.13
C LEU A 13 -9.24 -3.50 -6.95
N GLY A 14 -9.89 -2.47 -7.50
CA GLY A 14 -9.21 -1.41 -8.25
C GLY A 14 -8.21 -0.64 -7.39
N ILE A 15 -8.60 -0.28 -6.16
CA ILE A 15 -7.71 0.38 -5.18
C ILE A 15 -6.52 -0.55 -4.85
N SER A 16 -6.80 -1.81 -4.50
CA SER A 16 -5.76 -2.78 -4.17
C SER A 16 -4.77 -2.99 -5.32
N PHE A 17 -5.24 -3.05 -6.56
CA PHE A 17 -4.38 -3.19 -7.72
C PHE A 17 -3.50 -1.96 -7.96
N LEU A 18 -4.03 -0.75 -7.73
CA LEU A 18 -3.27 0.49 -7.83
C LEU A 18 -2.17 0.55 -6.77
N THR A 19 -2.49 0.24 -5.52
CA THR A 19 -1.53 0.28 -4.42
C THR A 19 -0.49 -0.82 -4.53
N THR A 20 -0.89 -2.05 -4.89
CA THR A 20 0.06 -3.13 -5.21
C THR A 20 1.02 -2.72 -6.33
N PHE A 21 0.53 -2.01 -7.35
CA PHE A 21 1.38 -1.50 -8.42
C PHE A 21 2.39 -0.49 -7.86
N ALA A 22 1.95 0.49 -7.06
CA ALA A 22 2.82 1.50 -6.46
C ALA A 22 3.93 0.86 -5.61
N GLU A 23 3.56 0.03 -4.64
CA GLU A 23 4.51 -0.64 -3.75
C GLU A 23 5.52 -1.50 -4.50
N SER A 24 5.05 -2.27 -5.49
CA SER A 24 5.89 -3.20 -6.25
C SER A 24 6.86 -2.52 -7.22
N LEU A 25 6.70 -1.22 -7.50
CA LEU A 25 7.71 -0.44 -8.22
C LEU A 25 9.05 -0.41 -7.48
N LEU A 26 9.02 -0.30 -6.14
CA LEU A 26 10.21 -0.14 -5.31
C LEU A 26 10.79 -1.49 -4.84
N VAL A 27 9.97 -2.50 -4.60
CA VAL A 27 10.37 -3.75 -3.92
C VAL A 27 11.68 -4.34 -4.46
N PRO A 28 11.84 -4.62 -5.77
CA PRO A 28 13.08 -5.19 -6.28
C PRO A 28 14.27 -4.22 -6.28
N MET A 29 14.00 -2.92 -6.22
CA MET A 29 15.02 -1.85 -6.23
C MET A 29 15.39 -1.38 -4.82
N TYR A 30 14.75 -1.90 -3.77
CA TYR A 30 14.87 -1.40 -2.41
C TYR A 30 16.30 -1.49 -1.86
N ALA A 31 17.00 -2.60 -2.09
CA ALA A 31 18.39 -2.76 -1.68
C ALA A 31 19.31 -1.74 -2.36
N ALA A 32 19.13 -1.51 -3.68
CA ALA A 32 19.88 -0.52 -4.42
C ALA A 32 19.62 0.92 -3.94
N PHE A 33 18.38 1.23 -3.54
CA PHE A 33 18.08 2.52 -2.91
C PHE A 33 18.76 2.66 -1.54
N THR A 34 18.75 1.61 -0.73
CA THR A 34 19.42 1.61 0.58
C THR A 34 20.93 1.88 0.43
N GLU A 35 21.58 1.24 -0.52
CA GLU A 35 22.99 1.49 -0.82
C GLU A 35 23.24 2.91 -1.32
N LYS A 36 22.35 3.44 -2.16
CA LYS A 36 22.44 4.81 -2.66
C LYS A 36 22.42 5.86 -1.53
N VAL A 37 21.69 5.61 -0.45
CA VAL A 37 21.65 6.52 0.72
C VAL A 37 22.70 6.18 1.78
N GLY A 38 23.73 5.43 1.43
CA GLY A 38 24.85 5.10 2.30
C GLY A 38 24.59 3.96 3.30
N GLY A 39 23.55 3.16 3.08
CA GLY A 39 23.32 1.94 3.83
C GLY A 39 24.00 0.73 3.20
N SER A 40 23.87 -0.42 3.84
CA SER A 40 24.34 -1.73 3.40
C SER A 40 23.16 -2.66 3.14
N ILE A 41 23.44 -3.85 2.61
CA ILE A 41 22.42 -4.90 2.48
C ILE A 41 21.79 -5.30 3.84
N LEU A 42 22.59 -5.24 4.92
CA LEU A 42 22.06 -5.44 6.27
C LEU A 42 21.10 -4.33 6.68
N ASP A 43 21.41 -3.08 6.33
CA ASP A 43 20.53 -1.93 6.62
C ASP A 43 19.21 -2.05 5.84
N ALA A 44 19.20 -2.63 4.64
CA ALA A 44 17.97 -2.94 3.91
C ALA A 44 17.11 -3.97 4.68
N GLY A 45 17.73 -5.01 5.24
CA GLY A 45 17.04 -5.98 6.09
C GLY A 45 16.48 -5.34 7.38
N ILE A 46 17.28 -4.48 8.04
CA ILE A 46 16.84 -3.74 9.23
C ILE A 46 15.65 -2.82 8.90
N ALA A 47 15.71 -2.10 7.81
CA ALA A 47 14.65 -1.21 7.38
C ALA A 47 13.34 -1.97 7.11
N PHE A 48 13.40 -3.13 6.45
CA PHE A 48 12.23 -4.00 6.27
C PHE A 48 11.69 -4.55 7.61
N ALA A 49 12.57 -4.92 8.53
CA ALA A 49 12.17 -5.35 9.86
C ALA A 49 11.45 -4.24 10.64
N VAL A 50 11.97 -2.99 10.59
CA VAL A 50 11.34 -1.81 11.19
C VAL A 50 9.94 -1.57 10.61
N PHE A 51 9.81 -1.61 9.29
CA PHE A 51 8.51 -1.53 8.60
C PHE A 51 7.54 -2.61 9.11
N SER A 52 7.95 -3.88 9.07
CA SER A 52 7.10 -5.01 9.44
C SER A 52 6.69 -4.97 10.92
N MET A 53 7.61 -4.56 11.81
CA MET A 53 7.30 -4.41 13.25
C MET A 53 6.33 -3.25 13.49
N ALA A 54 6.48 -2.13 12.79
CA ALA A 54 5.55 -1.01 12.88
C ALA A 54 4.16 -1.41 12.37
N THR A 55 4.07 -2.06 11.20
CA THR A 55 2.82 -2.58 10.64
C THR A 55 2.13 -3.54 11.60
N GLY A 56 2.83 -4.60 12.01
CA GLY A 56 2.27 -5.60 12.92
C GLY A 56 1.87 -5.03 14.28
N GLY A 57 2.66 -4.07 14.80
CA GLY A 57 2.34 -3.36 16.04
C GLY A 57 1.04 -2.56 15.94
N VAL A 58 0.83 -1.82 14.85
CA VAL A 58 -0.43 -1.09 14.61
C VAL A 58 -1.60 -2.06 14.49
N ILE A 59 -1.50 -3.08 13.64
CA ILE A 59 -2.57 -4.08 13.45
C ILE A 59 -2.97 -4.71 14.80
N ALA A 60 -1.99 -5.12 15.60
CA ALA A 60 -2.25 -5.73 16.91
C ALA A 60 -2.94 -4.77 17.88
N LEU A 61 -2.59 -3.47 17.84
CA LEU A 61 -3.14 -2.46 18.75
C LEU A 61 -4.55 -2.02 18.38
N ILE A 62 -4.86 -1.90 17.07
CA ILE A 62 -6.12 -1.32 16.60
C ILE A 62 -7.17 -2.37 16.22
N GLY A 63 -6.76 -3.56 15.74
CA GLY A 63 -7.65 -4.56 15.17
C GLY A 63 -8.78 -5.02 16.11
N THR A 64 -8.54 -5.00 17.43
CA THR A 64 -9.52 -5.38 18.45
C THR A 64 -10.32 -4.19 19.00
N ARG A 65 -10.05 -2.97 18.56
CA ARG A 65 -10.66 -1.76 19.13
C ARG A 65 -11.99 -1.44 18.44
N SER A 66 -13.05 -1.26 19.24
CA SER A 66 -14.36 -0.84 18.74
C SER A 66 -14.35 0.52 18.03
N TRP A 67 -13.39 1.38 18.37
CA TRP A 67 -13.16 2.64 17.66
C TRP A 67 -12.74 2.38 16.20
N PHE A 68 -11.82 1.47 15.96
CA PHE A 68 -11.33 1.11 14.62
C PHE A 68 -12.50 0.59 13.76
N GLN A 69 -13.30 -0.33 14.29
CA GLN A 69 -14.46 -0.89 13.60
C GLN A 69 -15.48 0.19 13.17
N ARG A 70 -15.65 1.23 14.00
CA ARG A 70 -16.56 2.35 13.69
C ARG A 70 -15.99 3.34 12.66
N HIS A 71 -14.67 3.40 12.50
CA HIS A 71 -14.00 4.39 11.64
C HIS A 71 -13.16 3.71 10.54
N ILE A 72 -13.50 2.47 10.19
CA ILE A 72 -12.70 1.63 9.29
C ILE A 72 -12.42 2.30 7.94
N HIS A 73 -13.44 2.94 7.35
CA HIS A 73 -13.29 3.69 6.11
C HIS A 73 -12.37 4.92 6.25
N ALA A 74 -12.49 5.63 7.37
CA ALA A 74 -11.60 6.76 7.64
C ALA A 74 -10.15 6.30 7.85
N CYS A 75 -9.94 5.16 8.50
CA CYS A 75 -8.62 4.56 8.65
C CYS A 75 -8.00 4.20 7.30
N LEU A 76 -8.79 3.67 6.37
CA LEU A 76 -8.33 3.38 5.00
C LEU A 76 -7.86 4.65 4.27
N VAL A 77 -8.67 5.72 4.29
CA VAL A 77 -8.35 6.99 3.63
C VAL A 77 -7.13 7.66 4.28
N VAL A 78 -7.06 7.69 5.61
CA VAL A 78 -5.92 8.25 6.35
C VAL A 78 -4.66 7.44 6.08
N GLY A 79 -4.76 6.12 6.04
CA GLY A 79 -3.65 5.24 5.68
C GLY A 79 -3.06 5.59 4.31
N PHE A 80 -3.89 5.74 3.28
CA PHE A 80 -3.42 6.15 1.95
C PHE A 80 -2.83 7.56 1.91
N LEU A 81 -3.38 8.50 2.69
CA LEU A 81 -2.81 9.85 2.80
C LEU A 81 -1.41 9.80 3.42
N VAL A 82 -1.23 9.01 4.48
CA VAL A 82 0.06 8.83 5.14
C VAL A 82 1.04 8.12 4.20
N SER A 83 0.60 7.09 3.46
CA SER A 83 1.42 6.39 2.45
C SER A 83 1.90 7.35 1.37
N ALA A 84 1.01 8.09 0.72
CA ALA A 84 1.37 9.06 -0.30
C ALA A 84 2.35 10.14 0.22
N THR A 85 2.16 10.60 1.46
CA THR A 85 3.06 11.55 2.10
C THR A 85 4.44 10.93 2.38
N CYS A 86 4.45 9.67 2.79
CA CYS A 86 5.66 8.90 3.01
C CYS A 86 6.45 8.74 1.70
N ASP A 87 5.79 8.40 0.60
CA ASP A 87 6.43 8.27 -0.71
C ASP A 87 7.09 9.58 -1.16
N VAL A 88 6.41 10.72 -0.96
CA VAL A 88 7.04 12.03 -1.21
C VAL A 88 8.26 12.22 -0.31
N SER A 89 8.21 11.79 0.94
CA SER A 89 9.33 11.93 1.90
C SER A 89 10.57 11.16 1.47
N TYR A 90 10.42 10.03 0.77
CA TYR A 90 11.56 9.26 0.24
C TYR A 90 12.43 10.05 -0.74
N VAL A 91 11.88 11.05 -1.43
CA VAL A 91 12.65 11.95 -2.32
C VAL A 91 13.73 12.69 -1.54
N PHE A 92 13.50 12.97 -0.26
CA PHE A 92 14.37 13.73 0.63
C PHE A 92 15.27 12.86 1.52
N VAL A 93 15.14 11.52 1.44
CA VAL A 93 15.98 10.60 2.20
C VAL A 93 17.41 10.62 1.67
N GLN A 94 18.36 10.99 2.54
CA GLN A 94 19.79 11.15 2.22
C GLN A 94 20.70 10.19 3.02
N ASN A 95 20.14 9.51 4.03
CA ASN A 95 20.90 8.58 4.87
C ASN A 95 20.00 7.48 5.43
N LYS A 96 20.63 6.41 5.92
CA LYS A 96 19.91 5.24 6.44
C LYS A 96 19.01 5.52 7.65
N TRP A 97 19.31 6.51 8.47
CA TRP A 97 18.49 6.84 9.64
C TRP A 97 17.16 7.50 9.23
N GLN A 98 17.22 8.35 8.20
CA GLN A 98 16.00 8.90 7.58
C GLN A 98 15.20 7.79 6.89
N LEU A 99 15.89 6.82 6.25
CA LEU A 99 15.25 5.64 5.68
C LEU A 99 14.50 4.83 6.75
N PHE A 100 15.10 4.57 7.90
CA PHE A 100 14.44 3.87 9.00
C PHE A 100 13.24 4.64 9.53
N GLY A 101 13.34 5.97 9.63
CA GLY A 101 12.21 6.83 9.98
C GLY A 101 11.06 6.74 8.96
N ALA A 102 11.37 6.78 7.66
CA ALA A 102 10.38 6.60 6.61
C ALA A 102 9.71 5.20 6.68
N GLN A 103 10.46 4.15 7.00
CA GLN A 103 9.92 2.80 7.19
C GLN A 103 8.95 2.68 8.36
N VAL A 104 9.20 3.41 9.46
CA VAL A 104 8.21 3.50 10.55
C VAL A 104 6.91 4.10 10.03
N VAL A 105 6.99 5.24 9.31
CA VAL A 105 5.80 5.92 8.77
C VAL A 105 5.06 5.05 7.77
N ALA A 106 5.79 4.39 6.85
CA ALA A 106 5.21 3.44 5.91
C ALA A 106 4.50 2.29 6.63
N GLY A 107 5.13 1.72 7.66
CA GLY A 107 4.53 0.65 8.47
C GLY A 107 3.27 1.10 9.22
N LEU A 108 3.24 2.34 9.74
CA LEU A 108 2.03 2.90 10.35
C LEU A 108 0.89 3.05 9.32
N ALA A 109 1.20 3.51 8.10
CA ALA A 109 0.24 3.62 7.00
C ALA A 109 -0.35 2.25 6.63
N THR A 110 0.52 1.27 6.35
CA THR A 110 0.12 -0.09 5.98
C THR A 110 -0.68 -0.76 7.11
N GLY A 111 -0.28 -0.56 8.37
CA GLY A 111 -1.01 -1.06 9.53
C GLY A 111 -2.43 -0.50 9.68
N LEU A 112 -2.75 0.66 9.08
CA LEU A 112 -4.10 1.19 8.99
C LEU A 112 -4.85 0.65 7.76
N ILE A 113 -4.15 0.52 6.62
CA ILE A 113 -4.74 0.13 5.33
C ILE A 113 -5.15 -1.33 5.32
N GLU A 114 -4.23 -2.24 5.63
CA GLU A 114 -4.45 -3.69 5.50
C GLU A 114 -5.70 -4.17 6.26
N PRO A 115 -5.84 -3.98 7.58
CA PRO A 115 -6.98 -4.50 8.29
C PRO A 115 -8.28 -3.78 7.92
N ALA A 116 -8.21 -2.52 7.47
CA ALA A 116 -9.38 -1.79 7.01
C ALA A 116 -9.87 -2.34 5.66
N TRP A 117 -8.95 -2.56 4.72
CA TRP A 117 -9.27 -3.13 3.42
C TRP A 117 -9.80 -4.56 3.55
N ASP A 118 -9.12 -5.40 4.32
CA ASP A 118 -9.49 -6.80 4.54
C ASP A 118 -10.91 -6.91 5.10
N ALA A 119 -11.25 -6.11 6.11
CA ALA A 119 -12.55 -6.15 6.74
C ALA A 119 -13.67 -5.71 5.78
N ILE A 120 -13.49 -4.58 5.04
CA ILE A 120 -14.48 -4.08 4.09
C ILE A 120 -14.64 -5.07 2.92
N PHE A 121 -13.53 -5.64 2.43
CA PHE A 121 -13.57 -6.59 1.33
C PHE A 121 -14.23 -7.90 1.73
N THR A 122 -13.94 -8.42 2.93
CA THR A 122 -14.53 -9.66 3.44
C THR A 122 -16.04 -9.52 3.64
N GLU A 123 -16.49 -8.41 4.22
CA GLU A 123 -17.92 -8.13 4.43
C GLU A 123 -18.72 -8.16 3.11
N ASP A 124 -18.14 -7.59 2.05
CA ASP A 124 -18.79 -7.57 0.72
C ASP A 124 -18.80 -8.94 0.04
N ILE A 125 -17.79 -9.79 0.30
CA ILE A 125 -17.65 -11.11 -0.34
C ILE A 125 -18.48 -12.21 0.33
N GLU A 126 -18.70 -12.17 1.64
CA GLU A 126 -19.35 -13.24 2.39
C GLU A 126 -20.73 -13.61 1.85
N GLN A 127 -21.36 -12.70 1.11
CA GLN A 127 -22.67 -12.91 0.50
C GLN A 127 -22.63 -13.65 -0.86
N HIS A 128 -21.50 -13.71 -1.62
CA HIS A 128 -21.51 -14.11 -3.03
C HIS A 128 -20.22 -14.78 -3.56
N ALA A 129 -19.86 -15.99 -3.19
CA ALA A 129 -18.75 -16.75 -3.83
C ALA A 129 -17.32 -16.29 -3.49
N SER A 130 -16.94 -16.37 -2.23
CA SER A 130 -15.66 -15.95 -1.65
C SER A 130 -14.39 -16.45 -2.37
N ALA A 131 -14.30 -17.73 -2.71
CA ALA A 131 -13.11 -18.32 -3.35
C ALA A 131 -12.77 -17.66 -4.69
N LYS A 132 -13.76 -17.29 -5.50
CA LYS A 132 -13.57 -16.64 -6.80
C LYS A 132 -13.00 -15.22 -6.62
N HIS A 133 -13.53 -14.45 -5.67
CA HIS A 133 -13.08 -13.08 -5.41
C HIS A 133 -11.65 -13.06 -4.88
N TRP A 134 -11.34 -13.93 -3.93
CA TRP A 134 -9.97 -14.10 -3.41
C TRP A 134 -8.98 -14.54 -4.49
N SER A 135 -9.38 -15.43 -5.41
CA SER A 135 -8.53 -15.85 -6.53
C SER A 135 -8.28 -14.72 -7.53
N ILE A 136 -9.30 -13.88 -7.82
CA ILE A 136 -9.14 -12.70 -8.69
C ILE A 136 -8.18 -11.69 -8.04
N TRP A 137 -8.36 -11.42 -6.74
CA TRP A 137 -7.49 -10.51 -6.00
C TRP A 137 -6.06 -11.06 -5.93
N ALA A 138 -5.85 -12.27 -5.44
CA ALA A 138 -4.52 -12.84 -5.27
C ALA A 138 -3.78 -13.02 -6.60
N GLY A 139 -4.44 -13.56 -7.63
CA GLY A 139 -3.83 -13.70 -8.96
C GLY A 139 -3.56 -12.35 -9.61
N GLY A 140 -4.48 -11.40 -9.48
CA GLY A 140 -4.33 -10.05 -10.00
C GLY A 140 -3.17 -9.29 -9.37
N THR A 141 -3.05 -9.33 -8.04
CA THR A 141 -1.96 -8.66 -7.32
C THR A 141 -0.59 -9.20 -7.71
N HIS A 142 -0.42 -10.52 -7.86
CA HIS A 142 0.83 -11.11 -8.32
C HIS A 142 1.21 -10.71 -9.76
N LEU A 143 0.25 -10.69 -10.68
CA LEU A 143 0.50 -10.26 -12.06
C LEU A 143 0.88 -8.78 -12.12
N ILE A 144 0.18 -7.95 -11.37
CA ILE A 144 0.44 -6.51 -11.27
C ILE A 144 1.80 -6.25 -10.62
N ALA A 145 2.12 -6.96 -9.53
CA ALA A 145 3.42 -6.84 -8.87
C ALA A 145 4.58 -7.18 -9.81
N GLY A 146 4.45 -8.23 -10.62
CA GLY A 146 5.45 -8.59 -11.61
C GLY A 146 5.63 -7.51 -12.69
N ALA A 147 4.53 -6.97 -13.22
CA ALA A 147 4.58 -5.89 -14.21
C ALA A 147 5.16 -4.60 -13.60
N ALA A 148 4.73 -4.23 -12.39
CA ALA A 148 5.23 -3.05 -11.69
C ALA A 148 6.73 -3.14 -11.39
N SER A 149 7.22 -4.32 -11.00
CA SER A 149 8.65 -4.54 -10.77
C SER A 149 9.51 -4.28 -12.00
N LEU A 150 9.03 -4.66 -13.19
CA LEU A 150 9.69 -4.34 -14.46
C LEU A 150 9.67 -2.83 -14.74
N VAL A 151 8.51 -2.19 -14.56
CA VAL A 151 8.37 -0.74 -14.75
C VAL A 151 9.27 0.02 -13.78
N GLY A 152 9.31 -0.38 -12.51
CA GLY A 152 10.17 0.23 -11.49
C GLY A 152 11.65 0.15 -11.87
N GLY A 153 12.11 -1.01 -12.35
CA GLY A 153 13.46 -1.18 -12.85
C GLY A 153 13.77 -0.23 -14.02
N VAL A 154 12.86 -0.10 -14.99
CA VAL A 154 13.00 0.83 -16.12
C VAL A 154 13.04 2.28 -15.63
N VAL A 155 12.13 2.68 -14.74
CA VAL A 155 12.11 4.05 -14.19
C VAL A 155 13.40 4.40 -13.48
N VAL A 156 13.94 3.50 -12.65
CA VAL A 156 15.20 3.75 -11.95
C VAL A 156 16.39 3.78 -12.92
N ALA A 157 16.42 2.88 -13.93
CA ALA A 157 17.53 2.78 -14.88
C ALA A 157 17.62 3.99 -15.81
N TYR A 158 16.50 4.53 -16.26
CA TYR A 158 16.47 5.61 -17.26
C TYR A 158 16.14 6.99 -16.69
N PHE A 159 15.58 7.08 -15.50
CA PHE A 159 15.24 8.34 -14.85
C PHE A 159 15.90 8.46 -13.48
N SER A 160 15.18 8.16 -12.39
CA SER A 160 15.73 8.26 -11.03
C SER A 160 14.83 7.61 -9.99
N PHE A 161 15.36 7.37 -8.80
CA PHE A 161 14.54 7.00 -7.63
C PHE A 161 13.52 8.08 -7.27
N SER A 162 13.85 9.37 -7.42
CA SER A 162 12.91 10.46 -7.15
C SER A 162 11.69 10.39 -8.07
N ALA A 163 11.89 10.09 -9.36
CA ALA A 163 10.79 9.90 -10.31
C ALA A 163 9.91 8.71 -9.91
N LEU A 164 10.52 7.62 -9.43
CA LEU A 164 9.82 6.43 -8.94
C LEU A 164 8.95 6.78 -7.71
N PHE A 165 9.50 7.45 -6.71
CA PHE A 165 8.76 7.84 -5.50
C PHE A 165 7.61 8.81 -5.81
N LEU A 166 7.80 9.76 -6.71
CA LEU A 166 6.73 10.67 -7.13
C LEU A 166 5.62 9.92 -7.89
N ALA A 167 5.98 8.92 -8.69
CA ALA A 167 5.00 8.05 -9.33
C ALA A 167 4.20 7.25 -8.29
N MET A 168 4.85 6.65 -7.29
CA MET A 168 4.19 5.96 -6.17
C MET A 168 3.24 6.90 -5.44
N ALA A 169 3.72 8.09 -5.03
CA ALA A 169 2.91 9.09 -4.33
C ALA A 169 1.67 9.51 -5.12
N THR A 170 1.78 9.68 -6.45
CA THR A 170 0.61 10.03 -7.29
C THR A 170 -0.40 8.91 -7.39
N ILE A 171 0.05 7.66 -7.41
CA ILE A 171 -0.82 6.48 -7.42
C ILE A 171 -1.54 6.35 -6.08
N ASP A 172 -0.84 6.47 -4.95
CA ASP A 172 -1.43 6.39 -3.62
C ASP A 172 -2.39 7.55 -3.33
N ALA A 173 -2.07 8.76 -3.79
CA ALA A 173 -3.00 9.89 -3.74
C ALA A 173 -4.26 9.63 -4.57
N THR A 174 -4.13 8.96 -5.71
CA THR A 174 -5.28 8.55 -6.53
C THR A 174 -6.11 7.50 -5.81
N ALA A 175 -5.48 6.49 -5.19
CA ALA A 175 -6.15 5.49 -4.37
C ALA A 175 -6.91 6.12 -3.19
N MET A 176 -6.31 7.10 -2.52
CA MET A 176 -6.96 7.88 -1.46
C MET A 176 -8.22 8.59 -1.96
N ILE A 177 -8.15 9.29 -3.10
CA ILE A 177 -9.30 10.02 -3.67
C ILE A 177 -10.41 9.05 -4.05
N VAL A 178 -10.07 7.90 -4.64
CA VAL A 178 -11.03 6.87 -5.04
C VAL A 178 -11.70 6.25 -3.81
N ALA A 179 -10.93 5.93 -2.76
CA ALA A 179 -11.44 5.42 -1.49
C ALA A 179 -12.41 6.43 -0.84
N TRP A 180 -12.01 7.69 -0.75
CA TRP A 180 -12.83 8.75 -0.17
C TRP A 180 -14.16 8.99 -0.90
N ARG A 181 -14.14 8.95 -2.25
CA ARG A 181 -15.37 9.06 -3.07
C ARG A 181 -16.27 7.84 -2.91
N GLY A 182 -15.68 6.64 -2.83
CA GLY A 182 -16.42 5.40 -2.63
C GLY A 182 -17.21 5.40 -1.31
N ILE A 183 -16.63 5.93 -0.24
CA ILE A 183 -17.30 6.07 1.06
C ILE A 183 -18.54 6.97 0.95
N ARG A 184 -18.40 8.14 0.34
CA ARG A 184 -19.51 9.08 0.18
C ARG A 184 -20.68 8.55 -0.65
N SER A 185 -20.40 7.67 -1.61
CA SER A 185 -21.44 7.08 -2.44
C SER A 185 -22.19 5.93 -1.76
N SER A 186 -21.67 5.36 -0.66
CA SER A 186 -22.36 4.33 0.13
C SER A 186 -23.20 4.89 1.27
N GLU A 187 -23.01 6.17 1.63
CA GLU A 187 -23.79 6.87 2.66
C GLU A 187 -24.98 7.66 2.07
N ALA A 188 -25.08 7.80 0.74
CA ALA A 188 -26.13 8.51 0.02
C ALA A 188 -27.15 7.55 -0.58
#